data_1bbac4b850ed3453a8482d01100210ec
#
_entry.id   1bbac4b850ed3453a8482d01100210ec
#
_cell.length_a   1.000
_cell.length_b   1.000
_cell.length_c   1.000
_cell.angle_alpha   90.00
_cell.angle_beta   90.00
_cell.angle_gamma   90.00
#
_symmetry.space_group_name_H-M   'P 1'
#
loop_
_entity.id
_entity.type
_entity.pdbx_description
1 polymer ?
#
loop_
_entity_poly.entity_id
_entity_poly.type
_entity_poly.pdbx_seq_one_letter_code
_entity_poly.pdbx_strand_id
1 'polypeptide(L)'
;DIYNEDGTKVALMDNDAAVKAARFLYDLKFKYGVLPEESMALVGTEVRNQFIEGNIAIASMDAKSGTVLTDAGVNWDFIPSLEDETRATWIASDALIMNSASQNKELAASLIKYITSAEVMAKFHTEIAPFPPITRDEDERFKEMYEDAEHLHTLPVANGAFKVMDTLYKNLQLMMLGDLSPEEAIQNTVDYAESIG
;
A
#
# COMPACT_ATOMS: atom_id res chain seq x y z
N ASP A 1 6.06 10.57 6.96
CA ASP A 1 5.91 9.29 7.69
C ASP A 1 4.85 9.42 8.78
N ILE A 2 4.21 8.28 9.15
CA ILE A 2 3.20 8.25 10.22
C ILE A 2 3.86 8.37 11.59
N TYR A 3 5.08 7.84 11.73
CA TYR A 3 5.88 7.88 12.95
C TYR A 3 7.19 8.64 12.69
N ASN A 4 7.78 9.16 13.77
CA ASN A 4 9.14 9.69 13.77
C ASN A 4 10.17 8.56 13.49
N GLU A 5 11.43 8.93 13.20
CA GLU A 5 12.48 7.99 12.80
C GLU A 5 12.71 6.81 13.75
N ASP A 6 12.54 7.03 15.07
CA ASP A 6 12.74 5.99 16.08
C ASP A 6 11.47 5.19 16.39
N GLY A 7 10.34 5.48 15.74
CA GLY A 7 9.08 4.78 15.91
C GLY A 7 8.40 4.99 17.26
N THR A 8 8.81 5.98 18.03
CA THR A 8 8.31 6.20 19.39
C THR A 8 7.11 7.14 19.48
N LYS A 9 6.91 7.99 18.47
CA LYS A 9 5.88 9.01 18.45
C LYS A 9 5.23 9.12 17.07
N VAL A 10 3.92 9.31 17.04
CA VAL A 10 3.20 9.67 15.81
C VAL A 10 3.57 11.08 15.38
N ALA A 11 3.97 11.24 14.11
CA ALA A 11 4.52 12.46 13.53
C ALA A 11 3.55 13.15 12.52
N LEU A 12 2.28 12.72 12.45
CA LEU A 12 1.31 13.20 11.46
C LEU A 12 1.02 14.72 11.56
N MET A 13 1.25 15.31 12.72
CA MET A 13 1.05 16.75 12.96
C MET A 13 2.37 17.52 13.15
N ASP A 14 3.52 16.88 12.95
CA ASP A 14 4.83 17.54 13.08
C ASP A 14 5.08 18.54 11.92
N ASN A 15 4.32 18.39 10.83
CA ASN A 15 4.25 19.32 9.70
C ASN A 15 2.86 19.22 9.05
N ASP A 16 2.62 19.99 8.01
CA ASP A 16 1.33 20.05 7.29
C ASP A 16 1.14 18.94 6.22
N ALA A 17 2.12 18.07 6.01
CA ALA A 17 2.12 17.09 4.93
C ALA A 17 0.94 16.09 5.00
N ALA A 18 0.64 15.56 6.20
CA ALA A 18 -0.48 14.63 6.37
C ALA A 18 -1.84 15.31 6.13
N VAL A 19 -2.01 16.54 6.61
CA VAL A 19 -3.22 17.33 6.37
C VAL A 19 -3.33 17.68 4.88
N LYS A 20 -2.22 18.04 4.22
CA LYS A 20 -2.15 18.28 2.77
C LYS A 20 -2.59 17.05 1.98
N ALA A 21 -2.08 15.86 2.33
CA ALA A 21 -2.47 14.59 1.69
C ALA A 21 -3.95 14.26 1.92
N ALA A 22 -4.46 14.41 3.14
CA ALA A 22 -5.88 14.22 3.44
C ALA A 22 -6.76 15.20 2.65
N ARG A 23 -6.36 16.47 2.57
CA ARG A 23 -7.06 17.48 1.77
C ARG A 23 -7.04 17.17 0.28
N PHE A 24 -5.94 16.66 -0.25
CA PHE A 24 -5.87 16.22 -1.64
C PHE A 24 -6.92 15.13 -1.93
N LEU A 25 -7.01 14.11 -1.09
CA LEU A 25 -8.04 13.07 -1.23
C LEU A 25 -9.46 13.65 -1.12
N TYR A 26 -9.69 14.54 -0.16
CA TYR A 26 -10.97 15.23 0.01
C TYR A 26 -11.35 16.02 -1.25
N ASP A 27 -10.40 16.77 -1.79
CA ASP A 27 -10.61 17.59 -2.98
C ASP A 27 -10.90 16.75 -4.24
N LEU A 28 -10.30 15.57 -4.39
CA LEU A 28 -10.62 14.66 -5.50
C LEU A 28 -12.12 14.32 -5.54
N LYS A 29 -12.74 14.16 -4.38
CA LYS A 29 -14.17 13.87 -4.29
C LYS A 29 -15.05 15.12 -4.34
N PHE A 30 -14.83 16.06 -3.44
CA PHE A 30 -15.79 17.14 -3.18
C PHE A 30 -15.57 18.40 -4.05
N LYS A 31 -14.35 18.61 -4.50
CA LYS A 31 -14.02 19.77 -5.34
C LYS A 31 -13.92 19.42 -6.82
N TYR A 32 -13.26 18.33 -7.15
CA TYR A 32 -13.02 17.92 -8.53
C TYR A 32 -14.06 16.90 -9.02
N GLY A 33 -14.71 16.15 -8.16
CA GLY A 33 -15.74 15.17 -8.52
C GLY A 33 -15.22 14.06 -9.43
N VAL A 34 -13.94 13.66 -9.26
CA VAL A 34 -13.28 12.67 -10.13
C VAL A 34 -13.27 11.25 -9.54
N LEU A 35 -13.75 11.08 -8.32
CA LEU A 35 -13.93 9.76 -7.72
C LEU A 35 -15.33 9.22 -8.01
N PRO A 36 -15.48 7.91 -8.31
CA PRO A 36 -16.77 7.26 -8.37
C PRO A 36 -17.58 7.48 -7.09
N GLU A 37 -18.91 7.58 -7.20
CA GLU A 37 -19.78 7.78 -6.03
C GLU A 37 -19.59 6.66 -5.01
N GLU A 38 -19.45 5.42 -5.49
CA GLU A 38 -19.26 4.21 -4.70
C GLU A 38 -17.81 3.99 -4.23
N SER A 39 -16.89 4.89 -4.51
CA SER A 39 -15.45 4.70 -4.25
C SER A 39 -15.11 4.23 -2.83
N MET A 40 -15.91 4.62 -1.85
CA MET A 40 -15.73 4.22 -0.45
C MET A 40 -16.24 2.80 -0.13
N ALA A 41 -17.02 2.19 -1.01
CA ALA A 41 -17.54 0.84 -0.86
C ALA A 41 -16.79 -0.20 -1.70
N LEU A 42 -16.02 0.24 -2.70
CA LEU A 42 -15.31 -0.65 -3.60
C LEU A 42 -14.12 -1.31 -2.89
N VAL A 43 -13.99 -2.63 -3.03
CA VAL A 43 -12.80 -3.39 -2.65
C VAL A 43 -11.88 -3.63 -3.85
N GLY A 44 -10.63 -4.01 -3.62
CA GLY A 44 -9.60 -4.07 -4.66
C GLY A 44 -9.98 -4.84 -5.93
N THR A 45 -10.73 -5.95 -5.80
CA THR A 45 -11.23 -6.71 -6.97
C THR A 45 -12.26 -5.91 -7.77
N GLU A 46 -13.15 -5.19 -7.10
CA GLU A 46 -14.18 -4.37 -7.75
C GLU A 46 -13.54 -3.16 -8.43
N VAL A 47 -12.57 -2.50 -7.80
CA VAL A 47 -11.78 -1.42 -8.41
C VAL A 47 -11.12 -1.90 -9.70
N ARG A 48 -10.50 -3.09 -9.69
CA ARG A 48 -9.89 -3.67 -10.87
C ARG A 48 -10.92 -3.97 -11.98
N ASN A 49 -12.09 -4.50 -11.63
CA ASN A 49 -13.15 -4.75 -12.59
C ASN A 49 -13.65 -3.44 -13.24
N GLN A 50 -13.86 -2.39 -12.45
CA GLN A 50 -14.22 -1.07 -12.95
C GLN A 50 -13.16 -0.49 -13.90
N PHE A 51 -11.88 -0.76 -13.64
CA PHE A 51 -10.79 -0.37 -14.53
C PHE A 51 -10.83 -1.17 -15.84
N ILE A 52 -11.05 -2.49 -15.78
CA ILE A 52 -11.18 -3.36 -16.96
C ILE A 52 -12.36 -2.93 -17.83
N GLU A 53 -13.46 -2.54 -17.22
CA GLU A 53 -14.67 -2.05 -17.91
C GLU A 53 -14.51 -0.63 -18.47
N GLY A 54 -13.41 0.06 -18.15
CA GLY A 54 -13.13 1.42 -18.61
C GLY A 54 -13.89 2.52 -17.85
N ASN A 55 -14.50 2.18 -16.72
CA ASN A 55 -15.21 3.13 -15.85
C ASN A 55 -14.26 3.97 -14.99
N ILE A 56 -13.05 3.49 -14.74
CA ILE A 56 -11.99 4.14 -13.98
C ILE A 56 -10.75 4.24 -14.86
N ALA A 57 -10.16 5.41 -14.98
CA ALA A 57 -8.96 5.64 -15.79
C ALA A 57 -7.66 5.51 -15.00
N ILE A 58 -7.70 5.77 -13.69
CA ILE A 58 -6.54 5.68 -12.78
C ILE A 58 -7.00 4.99 -11.50
N ALA A 59 -6.26 3.98 -11.05
CA ALA A 59 -6.57 3.28 -9.81
C ALA A 59 -5.31 2.79 -9.10
N SER A 60 -5.34 2.80 -7.76
CA SER A 60 -4.30 2.14 -6.96
C SER A 60 -4.58 0.64 -6.93
N MET A 61 -3.60 -0.15 -7.36
CA MET A 61 -3.69 -1.60 -7.44
C MET A 61 -2.37 -2.25 -7.00
N ASP A 62 -2.45 -3.52 -6.63
CA ASP A 62 -1.24 -4.32 -6.44
C ASP A 62 -0.60 -4.70 -7.79
N ALA A 63 0.71 -4.93 -7.79
CA ALA A 63 1.46 -5.23 -9.00
C ALA A 63 0.97 -6.50 -9.74
N LYS A 64 0.40 -7.49 -9.03
CA LYS A 64 -0.17 -8.69 -9.64
C LYS A 64 -1.41 -8.42 -10.49
N SER A 65 -2.09 -7.30 -10.28
CA SER A 65 -3.22 -6.88 -11.12
C SER A 65 -2.80 -6.67 -12.57
N GLY A 66 -1.55 -6.31 -12.84
CA GLY A 66 -1.03 -6.13 -14.20
C GLY A 66 -1.20 -7.36 -15.09
N THR A 67 -0.97 -8.57 -14.57
CA THR A 67 -1.22 -9.81 -15.32
C THR A 67 -2.70 -9.94 -15.69
N VAL A 68 -3.59 -9.69 -14.74
CA VAL A 68 -5.05 -9.77 -14.98
C VAL A 68 -5.51 -8.76 -16.01
N LEU A 69 -4.97 -7.53 -15.99
CA LEU A 69 -5.27 -6.49 -16.96
C LEU A 69 -4.80 -6.87 -18.36
N THR A 70 -3.60 -7.45 -18.46
CA THR A 70 -3.05 -7.95 -19.74
C THR A 70 -3.90 -9.08 -20.31
N ASP A 71 -4.27 -10.06 -19.50
CA ASP A 71 -5.12 -11.19 -19.90
C ASP A 71 -6.52 -10.73 -20.33
N ALA A 72 -7.03 -9.66 -19.73
CA ALA A 72 -8.28 -9.01 -20.12
C ALA A 72 -8.17 -8.14 -21.38
N GLY A 73 -6.99 -8.00 -21.96
CA GLY A 73 -6.75 -7.22 -23.17
C GLY A 73 -6.79 -5.70 -22.95
N VAL A 74 -6.64 -5.25 -21.70
CA VAL A 74 -6.62 -3.81 -21.36
C VAL A 74 -5.27 -3.23 -21.75
N ASN A 75 -5.28 -2.10 -22.43
CA ASN A 75 -4.07 -1.30 -22.61
C ASN A 75 -3.82 -0.47 -21.35
N TRP A 76 -2.85 -0.86 -20.56
CA TRP A 76 -2.54 -0.27 -19.26
C TRP A 76 -1.05 0.03 -19.13
N ASP A 77 -0.77 0.96 -18.27
CA ASP A 77 0.56 1.29 -17.81
C ASP A 77 0.49 1.70 -16.34
N PHE A 78 1.59 1.89 -15.63
CA PHE A 78 1.53 2.29 -14.25
C PHE A 78 2.48 3.46 -13.90
N ILE A 79 2.10 4.18 -12.88
CA ILE A 79 2.90 5.24 -12.27
C ILE A 79 3.58 4.60 -11.05
N PRO A 80 4.92 4.44 -11.06
CA PRO A 80 5.64 3.74 -9.98
C PRO A 80 5.43 4.40 -8.62
N SER A 81 5.53 5.71 -8.56
CA SER A 81 5.26 6.50 -7.36
C SER A 81 4.68 7.86 -7.69
N LEU A 82 3.89 8.39 -6.77
CA LEU A 82 3.41 9.77 -6.84
C LEU A 82 4.45 10.72 -6.27
N GLU A 83 4.49 11.93 -6.82
CA GLU A 83 5.42 12.98 -6.44
C GLU A 83 4.66 14.29 -6.11
N ASP A 84 5.03 14.92 -4.98
CA ASP A 84 4.72 16.31 -4.64
C ASP A 84 6.06 16.98 -4.26
N GLU A 85 6.33 17.28 -3.01
CA GLU A 85 7.65 17.76 -2.55
C GLU A 85 8.67 16.61 -2.49
N THR A 86 8.19 15.41 -2.24
CA THR A 86 8.97 14.16 -2.27
C THR A 86 8.24 13.11 -3.07
N ARG A 87 9.03 12.23 -3.67
CA ARG A 87 8.52 11.05 -4.37
C ARG A 87 8.39 9.91 -3.37
N ALA A 88 7.24 9.26 -3.31
CA ALA A 88 7.01 8.16 -2.39
C ALA A 88 5.94 7.20 -2.87
N THR A 89 6.14 5.92 -2.61
CA THR A 89 5.13 4.87 -2.68
C THR A 89 5.35 3.89 -1.54
N TRP A 90 4.39 3.04 -1.26
CA TRP A 90 4.51 2.08 -0.18
C TRP A 90 4.67 0.66 -0.72
N ILE A 91 5.37 -0.18 0.04
CA ILE A 91 5.54 -1.59 -0.25
C ILE A 91 5.04 -2.44 0.91
N ALA A 92 4.29 -3.49 0.60
CA ALA A 92 3.99 -4.57 1.52
C ALA A 92 4.84 -5.79 1.19
N SER A 93 5.35 -6.46 2.22
CA SER A 93 6.07 -7.71 2.07
C SER A 93 5.49 -8.77 2.99
N ASP A 94 5.34 -9.98 2.48
CA ASP A 94 5.03 -11.14 3.30
C ASP A 94 6.30 -11.73 3.89
N ALA A 95 6.21 -12.22 5.12
CA ALA A 95 7.34 -12.81 5.81
C ALA A 95 7.02 -14.24 6.29
N LEU A 96 7.93 -15.16 6.05
CA LEU A 96 7.89 -16.46 6.70
C LEU A 96 8.51 -16.36 8.10
N ILE A 97 7.73 -16.67 9.11
CA ILE A 97 8.16 -16.60 10.51
C ILE A 97 8.23 -17.98 11.13
N MET A 98 9.17 -18.15 12.07
CA MET A 98 9.32 -19.36 12.84
C MET A 98 8.80 -19.13 14.27
N ASN A 99 7.94 -20.02 14.76
CA ASN A 99 7.48 -19.96 16.13
C ASN A 99 8.65 -20.20 17.10
N SER A 100 8.85 -19.31 18.07
CA SER A 100 9.93 -19.41 19.07
C SER A 100 9.84 -20.67 19.93
N ALA A 101 8.64 -21.23 20.11
CA ALA A 101 8.40 -22.46 20.85
C ALA A 101 8.63 -23.75 20.02
N SER A 102 8.95 -23.64 18.73
CA SER A 102 9.19 -24.81 17.88
C SER A 102 10.30 -25.66 18.41
N GLN A 103 10.08 -26.99 18.45
CA GLN A 103 11.11 -27.98 18.81
C GLN A 103 11.99 -28.37 17.60
N ASN A 104 11.60 -27.94 16.37
CA ASN A 104 12.29 -28.27 15.13
C ASN A 104 12.87 -27.02 14.45
N LYS A 105 13.53 -26.14 15.19
CA LYS A 105 13.98 -24.83 14.71
C LYS A 105 14.94 -24.92 13.53
N GLU A 106 15.90 -25.87 13.57
CA GLU A 106 16.86 -26.05 12.48
C GLU A 106 16.18 -26.50 11.19
N LEU A 107 15.21 -27.43 11.30
CA LEU A 107 14.44 -27.88 10.14
C LEU A 107 13.56 -26.75 9.59
N ALA A 108 12.90 -25.98 10.45
CA ALA A 108 12.09 -24.83 10.06
C ALA A 108 12.94 -23.75 9.36
N ALA A 109 14.12 -23.44 9.90
CA ALA A 109 15.05 -22.50 9.27
C ALA A 109 15.53 -23.01 7.90
N SER A 110 15.81 -24.30 7.78
CA SER A 110 16.21 -24.91 6.51
C SER A 110 15.09 -24.86 5.47
N LEU A 111 13.84 -25.10 5.90
CA LEU A 111 12.67 -24.98 5.04
C LEU A 111 12.46 -23.54 4.57
N ILE A 112 12.52 -22.55 5.46
CA ILE A 112 12.42 -21.14 5.13
C ILE A 112 13.48 -20.77 4.08
N LYS A 113 14.75 -21.14 4.34
CA LYS A 113 15.86 -20.88 3.42
C LYS A 113 15.66 -21.53 2.05
N TYR A 114 15.11 -22.72 2.01
CA TYR A 114 14.80 -23.41 0.75
C TYR A 114 13.68 -22.69 -0.02
N ILE A 115 12.54 -22.41 0.63
CA ILE A 115 11.39 -21.76 0.02
C ILE A 115 11.76 -20.35 -0.50
N THR A 116 12.58 -19.60 0.24
CA THR A 116 13.01 -18.24 -0.13
C THR A 116 14.24 -18.21 -1.04
N SER A 117 14.72 -19.36 -1.50
CA SER A 117 15.81 -19.38 -2.50
C SER A 117 15.34 -18.79 -3.83
N ALA A 118 16.25 -18.14 -4.56
CA ALA A 118 15.94 -17.50 -5.84
C ALA A 118 15.29 -18.47 -6.83
N GLU A 119 15.78 -19.71 -6.90
CA GLU A 119 15.25 -20.75 -7.78
C GLU A 119 13.79 -21.09 -7.46
N VAL A 120 13.48 -21.35 -6.17
CA VAL A 120 12.12 -21.73 -5.74
C VAL A 120 11.17 -20.55 -5.88
N MET A 121 11.61 -19.34 -5.53
CA MET A 121 10.80 -18.14 -5.66
C MET A 121 10.50 -17.81 -7.13
N ALA A 122 11.48 -17.91 -8.03
CA ALA A 122 11.24 -17.73 -9.47
C ALA A 122 10.18 -18.71 -9.98
N LYS A 123 10.31 -20.00 -9.63
CA LYS A 123 9.33 -21.03 -10.00
C LYS A 123 7.94 -20.78 -9.41
N PHE A 124 7.87 -20.37 -8.14
CA PHE A 124 6.61 -20.02 -7.48
C PHE A 124 5.89 -18.87 -8.21
N HIS A 125 6.62 -17.82 -8.58
CA HIS A 125 6.04 -16.66 -9.24
C HIS A 125 5.67 -16.90 -10.72
N THR A 126 6.31 -17.84 -11.38
CA THR A 126 5.98 -18.17 -12.78
C THR A 126 4.88 -19.21 -12.93
N GLU A 127 4.84 -20.23 -12.06
CA GLU A 127 3.97 -21.38 -12.21
C GLU A 127 2.73 -21.36 -11.29
N ILE A 128 2.84 -20.78 -10.11
CA ILE A 128 1.81 -20.90 -9.05
C ILE A 128 1.08 -19.58 -8.79
N ALA A 129 1.82 -18.51 -8.66
CA ALA A 129 1.27 -17.18 -8.44
C ALA A 129 1.96 -16.22 -9.41
N PRO A 130 1.38 -16.01 -10.60
CA PRO A 130 1.97 -15.12 -11.59
C PRO A 130 2.01 -13.69 -11.01
N PHE A 131 3.13 -13.39 -10.41
CA PHE A 131 3.55 -12.06 -10.03
C PHE A 131 4.43 -11.49 -11.13
N PRO A 132 4.64 -10.16 -11.15
CA PRO A 132 5.66 -9.58 -11.99
C PRO A 132 6.98 -10.35 -11.81
N PRO A 133 7.68 -10.61 -12.89
CA PRO A 133 8.90 -11.42 -12.84
C PRO A 133 9.90 -10.84 -11.85
N ILE A 134 10.50 -11.70 -11.03
CA ILE A 134 11.57 -11.34 -10.10
C ILE A 134 12.80 -10.84 -10.89
N THR A 135 12.94 -11.27 -12.12
CA THR A 135 13.99 -10.83 -13.04
C THR A 135 13.51 -9.64 -13.84
N ARG A 136 14.22 -8.55 -13.75
CA ARG A 136 13.94 -7.22 -14.33
C ARG A 136 13.81 -7.19 -15.88
N ASP A 137 14.00 -8.31 -16.56
CA ASP A 137 14.26 -8.33 -17.99
C ASP A 137 13.05 -8.73 -18.84
N GLU A 138 11.91 -9.07 -18.25
CA GLU A 138 10.79 -9.63 -19.00
C GLU A 138 9.66 -8.64 -19.32
N ASP A 139 9.52 -7.54 -18.54
CA ASP A 139 8.55 -6.47 -18.82
C ASP A 139 9.12 -5.11 -18.39
N GLU A 140 9.29 -4.19 -19.31
CA GLU A 140 9.82 -2.84 -19.10
C GLU A 140 9.04 -2.06 -18.02
N ARG A 141 7.73 -2.28 -17.91
CA ARG A 141 6.88 -1.63 -16.90
C ARG A 141 7.30 -1.97 -15.48
N PHE A 142 7.63 -3.24 -15.23
CA PHE A 142 8.10 -3.67 -13.91
C PHE A 142 9.55 -3.25 -13.62
N LYS A 143 10.33 -3.02 -14.66
CA LYS A 143 11.67 -2.45 -14.51
C LYS A 143 11.62 -1.06 -13.87
N GLU A 144 10.73 -0.19 -14.35
CA GLU A 144 10.53 1.14 -13.76
C GLU A 144 10.15 1.07 -12.28
N MET A 145 9.30 0.11 -11.89
CA MET A 145 8.94 -0.11 -10.49
C MET A 145 10.16 -0.47 -9.62
N TYR A 146 11.09 -1.29 -10.14
CA TYR A 146 12.31 -1.64 -9.41
C TYR A 146 13.34 -0.52 -9.38
N GLU A 147 13.42 0.28 -10.42
CA GLU A 147 14.29 1.47 -10.47
C GLU A 147 13.83 2.54 -9.48
N ASP A 148 12.55 2.59 -9.16
CA ASP A 148 11.96 3.48 -8.15
C ASP A 148 12.08 2.96 -6.71
N ALA A 149 12.85 1.88 -6.48
CA ALA A 149 12.92 1.20 -5.19
C ALA A 149 13.43 2.07 -4.03
N GLU A 150 14.20 3.12 -4.30
CA GLU A 150 14.67 4.08 -3.29
C GLU A 150 13.54 4.94 -2.68
N HIS A 151 12.38 5.00 -3.36
CA HIS A 151 11.20 5.74 -2.92
C HIS A 151 10.15 4.84 -2.24
N LEU A 152 10.47 3.55 -2.04
CA LEU A 152 9.59 2.59 -1.39
C LEU A 152 9.63 2.74 0.14
N HIS A 153 8.48 2.94 0.74
CA HIS A 153 8.32 3.01 2.20
C HIS A 153 7.55 1.80 2.70
N THR A 154 8.02 1.20 3.79
CA THR A 154 7.30 0.13 4.48
C THR A 154 6.30 0.68 5.47
N LEU A 155 5.31 -0.13 5.83
CA LEU A 155 4.42 0.22 6.94
C LEU A 155 5.24 0.38 8.23
N PRO A 156 4.85 1.31 9.12
CA PRO A 156 5.60 1.59 10.32
C PRO A 156 5.62 0.36 11.25
N VAL A 157 6.80 0.03 11.75
CA VAL A 157 7.02 -1.01 12.76
C VAL A 157 7.18 -0.32 14.11
N ALA A 158 6.06 0.00 14.74
CA ALA A 158 6.03 0.64 16.05
C ALA A 158 5.00 -0.04 16.95
N ASN A 159 5.16 0.11 18.26
CA ASN A 159 4.18 -0.43 19.20
C ASN A 159 2.82 0.27 19.00
N GLY A 160 1.76 -0.50 18.85
CA GLY A 160 0.43 0.07 18.56
C GLY A 160 0.19 0.56 17.13
N ALA A 161 1.17 0.50 16.22
CA ALA A 161 1.08 1.03 14.86
C ALA A 161 -0.18 0.58 14.10
N PHE A 162 -0.55 -0.70 14.19
CA PHE A 162 -1.77 -1.20 13.54
C PHE A 162 -3.05 -0.53 14.04
N LYS A 163 -3.12 -0.21 15.34
CA LYS A 163 -4.29 0.47 15.91
C LYS A 163 -4.37 1.92 15.44
N VAL A 164 -3.22 2.58 15.36
CA VAL A 164 -3.15 3.97 14.87
C VAL A 164 -3.51 4.00 13.38
N MET A 165 -3.01 3.08 12.58
CA MET A 165 -3.35 2.99 11.17
C MET A 165 -4.83 2.67 10.93
N ASP A 166 -5.41 1.74 11.70
CA ASP A 166 -6.84 1.43 11.63
C ASP A 166 -7.69 2.66 11.97
N THR A 167 -7.27 3.44 12.96
CA THR A 167 -7.93 4.70 13.33
C THR A 167 -7.78 5.75 12.23
N LEU A 168 -6.59 5.88 11.63
CA LEU A 168 -6.37 6.78 10.50
C LEU A 168 -7.32 6.42 9.33
N TYR A 169 -7.40 5.15 8.96
CA TYR A 169 -8.30 4.71 7.89
C TYR A 169 -9.76 5.04 8.18
N LYS A 170 -10.23 4.82 9.40
CA LYS A 170 -11.59 5.15 9.82
C LYS A 170 -11.86 6.66 9.76
N ASN A 171 -10.93 7.47 10.23
CA ASN A 171 -11.06 8.91 10.17
C ASN A 171 -11.03 9.44 8.73
N LEU A 172 -10.17 8.88 7.86
CA LEU A 172 -10.18 9.19 6.43
C LEU A 172 -11.50 8.76 5.75
N GLN A 173 -12.08 7.62 6.14
CA GLN A 173 -13.40 7.22 5.65
C GLN A 173 -14.50 8.21 6.06
N LEU A 174 -14.53 8.63 7.33
CA LEU A 174 -15.47 9.66 7.80
C LEU A 174 -15.27 10.98 7.05
N MET A 175 -14.03 11.38 6.82
CA MET A 175 -13.70 12.55 5.99
C MET A 175 -14.26 12.40 4.57
N MET A 176 -14.09 11.24 3.96
CA MET A 176 -14.58 10.98 2.60
C MET A 176 -16.11 10.85 2.53
N LEU A 177 -16.80 10.63 3.66
CA LEU A 177 -18.26 10.70 3.79
C LEU A 177 -18.73 12.13 4.05
N GLY A 178 -17.83 13.06 4.38
CA GLY A 178 -18.14 14.45 4.67
C GLY A 178 -18.43 14.72 6.15
N ASP A 179 -18.19 13.73 7.01
CA ASP A 179 -18.45 13.84 8.48
C ASP A 179 -17.29 14.51 9.22
N LEU A 180 -16.08 14.51 8.64
CA LEU A 180 -14.90 15.18 9.19
C LEU A 180 -14.23 16.06 8.11
N SER A 181 -13.60 17.13 8.54
CA SER A 181 -12.63 17.86 7.71
C SER A 181 -11.29 17.09 7.64
N PRO A 182 -10.42 17.40 6.66
CA PRO A 182 -9.07 16.84 6.60
C PRO A 182 -8.26 17.04 7.88
N GLU A 183 -8.35 18.21 8.48
CA GLU A 183 -7.69 18.57 9.73
C GLU A 183 -8.20 17.71 10.90
N GLU A 184 -9.52 17.57 11.03
CA GLU A 184 -10.13 16.76 12.09
C GLU A 184 -9.76 15.28 11.94
N ALA A 185 -9.72 14.75 10.72
CA ALA A 185 -9.36 13.34 10.47
C ALA A 185 -7.93 13.04 10.96
N ILE A 186 -6.98 13.94 10.68
CA ILE A 186 -5.59 13.78 11.12
C ILE A 186 -5.47 14.01 12.62
N GLN A 187 -6.07 15.09 13.18
CA GLN A 187 -6.01 15.40 14.60
C GLN A 187 -6.59 14.28 15.45
N ASN A 188 -7.78 13.77 15.12
CA ASN A 188 -8.41 12.64 15.83
C ASN A 188 -7.52 11.39 15.85
N THR A 189 -6.73 11.18 14.80
CA THR A 189 -5.79 10.06 14.76
C THR A 189 -4.62 10.26 15.71
N VAL A 190 -4.08 11.47 15.78
CA VAL A 190 -3.00 11.81 16.71
C VAL A 190 -3.48 11.73 18.16
N ASP A 191 -4.65 12.30 18.47
CA ASP A 191 -5.26 12.24 19.81
C ASP A 191 -5.46 10.79 20.27
N TYR A 192 -5.91 9.92 19.35
CA TYR A 192 -6.02 8.49 19.65
C TYR A 192 -4.65 7.86 19.93
N ALA A 193 -3.65 8.15 19.12
CA ALA A 193 -2.31 7.60 19.30
C ALA A 193 -1.71 8.00 20.65
N GLU A 194 -1.87 9.25 21.06
CA GLU A 194 -1.45 9.75 22.38
C GLU A 194 -2.19 9.05 23.52
N SER A 195 -3.45 8.66 23.31
CA SER A 195 -4.25 7.99 24.34
C SER A 195 -3.84 6.54 24.62
N ILE A 196 -3.12 5.90 23.68
CA ILE A 196 -2.72 4.48 23.79
C ILE A 196 -1.21 4.28 24.02
N GLY A 197 -0.40 5.33 23.90
CA GLY A 197 1.06 5.35 24.18
C GLY A 197 1.29 5.64 25.61
#